data_5682cbc7f4981a51a64a5395872e8348
#
_entry.id   5682cbc7f4981a51a64a5395872e8348
#
_cell.length_a   1.000
_cell.length_b   1.000
_cell.length_c   1.000
_cell.angle_alpha   90.00
_cell.angle_beta   90.00
_cell.angle_gamma   90.00
#
_symmetry.space_group_name_H-M   'P 1'
#
loop_
_entity.id
_entity.type
_entity.pdbx_description
1 polymer ?
#
loop_
_entity_poly.entity_id
_entity_poly.type
_entity_poly.pdbx_seq_one_letter_code
_entity_poly.pdbx_strand_id
1 'polypeptide(L)'
;MRIETLLYVYLFICSGMIVFNIITAIVLKRRDRRTVRASARFRQHILQQIERINTGQQVERRHKKYLSRQLTRTGNMIAFDKMLEDLYREEPRQATEYLSQLGGVIVYLTIRYGRKDRIEAAYFPYIIKKYHLIENRPF
;
A
#
# COMPACT_ATOMS: atom_id res chain seq x y z
N MET A 1 52.56 -9.97 -3.01
CA MET A 1 51.65 -8.93 -2.48
C MET A 1 52.11 -8.54 -1.10
N ARG A 2 52.28 -7.25 -0.89
CA ARG A 2 52.61 -6.75 0.43
C ARG A 2 51.37 -6.77 1.33
N ILE A 3 51.57 -7.07 2.59
CA ILE A 3 50.51 -7.13 3.62
C ILE A 3 49.76 -5.78 3.71
N GLU A 4 50.51 -4.67 3.53
CA GLU A 4 49.97 -3.31 3.52
C GLU A 4 48.88 -3.12 2.43
N THR A 5 49.14 -3.62 1.21
CA THR A 5 48.19 -3.52 0.10
C THR A 5 46.87 -4.30 0.40
N LEU A 6 47.02 -5.48 0.99
CA LEU A 6 45.84 -6.28 1.42
C LEU A 6 45.04 -5.55 2.50
N LEU A 7 45.75 -4.90 3.43
CA LEU A 7 45.11 -4.14 4.49
C LEU A 7 44.30 -2.94 3.93
N TYR A 8 44.85 -2.20 2.97
CA TYR A 8 44.19 -1.09 2.30
C TYR A 8 42.95 -1.55 1.53
N VAL A 9 43.04 -2.67 0.78
CA VAL A 9 41.92 -3.26 0.05
C VAL A 9 40.81 -3.68 1.02
N TYR A 10 41.17 -4.32 2.12
CA TYR A 10 40.23 -4.72 3.15
C TYR A 10 39.50 -3.53 3.78
N LEU A 11 40.24 -2.50 4.15
CA LEU A 11 39.66 -1.26 4.69
C LEU A 11 38.70 -0.59 3.71
N PHE A 12 39.07 -0.58 2.42
CA PHE A 12 38.26 0.01 1.37
C PHE A 12 36.92 -0.77 1.22
N ILE A 13 36.96 -2.08 1.23
CA ILE A 13 35.77 -2.95 1.15
C ILE A 13 34.86 -2.74 2.37
N CYS A 14 35.44 -2.72 3.58
CA CYS A 14 34.69 -2.46 4.81
C CYS A 14 34.02 -1.09 4.82
N SER A 15 34.73 -0.04 4.39
CA SER A 15 34.18 1.29 4.23
C SER A 15 33.00 1.32 3.25
N GLY A 16 33.13 0.67 2.12
CA GLY A 16 32.09 0.56 1.12
C GLY A 16 30.83 -0.11 1.66
N MET A 17 30.99 -1.19 2.42
CA MET A 17 29.87 -1.88 3.06
C MET A 17 29.14 -1.01 4.08
N ILE A 18 29.88 -0.28 4.89
CA ILE A 18 29.31 0.63 5.89
C ILE A 18 28.49 1.72 5.19
N VAL A 19 29.05 2.37 4.18
CA VAL A 19 28.36 3.41 3.40
C VAL A 19 27.11 2.86 2.74
N PHE A 20 27.18 1.67 2.14
CA PHE A 20 26.04 1.01 1.53
C PHE A 20 24.92 0.75 2.53
N ASN A 21 25.25 0.24 3.71
CA ASN A 21 24.29 -0.01 4.77
C ASN A 21 23.60 1.27 5.26
N ILE A 22 24.37 2.35 5.39
CA ILE A 22 23.82 3.66 5.79
C ILE A 22 22.85 4.19 4.72
N ILE A 23 23.22 4.13 3.45
CA ILE A 23 22.38 4.59 2.34
C ILE A 23 21.08 3.75 2.29
N THR A 24 21.19 2.43 2.42
CA THR A 24 20.03 1.53 2.43
C THR A 24 19.08 1.86 3.58
N ALA A 25 19.63 2.08 4.79
CA ALA A 25 18.83 2.45 5.96
C ALA A 25 18.11 3.78 5.76
N ILE A 26 18.76 4.78 5.18
CA ILE A 26 18.15 6.09 4.90
C ILE A 26 17.02 5.95 3.86
N VAL A 27 17.24 5.18 2.79
CA VAL A 27 16.24 4.96 1.75
C VAL A 27 15.01 4.24 2.32
N LEU A 28 15.19 3.19 3.10
CA LEU A 28 14.11 2.46 3.75
C LEU A 28 13.32 3.35 4.71
N LYS A 29 14.02 4.16 5.51
CA LYS A 29 13.38 5.09 6.45
C LYS A 29 12.55 6.15 5.73
N ARG A 30 13.03 6.67 4.60
CA ARG A 30 12.26 7.62 3.77
C ARG A 30 11.01 6.97 3.16
N ARG A 31 11.12 5.74 2.70
CA ARG A 31 9.99 4.96 2.18
C ARG A 31 8.93 4.75 3.26
N ASP A 32 9.33 4.35 4.45
CA ASP A 32 8.41 4.17 5.58
C ASP A 32 7.68 5.47 5.92
N ARG A 33 8.38 6.59 5.97
CA ARG A 33 7.76 7.89 6.23
C ARG A 33 6.72 8.27 5.16
N ARG A 34 7.03 8.04 3.89
CA ARG A 34 6.08 8.28 2.78
C ARG A 34 4.85 7.41 2.90
N THR A 35 5.03 6.12 3.20
CA THR A 35 3.95 5.16 3.39
C THR A 35 3.07 5.55 4.57
N VAL A 36 3.66 5.95 5.69
CA VAL A 36 2.94 6.41 6.88
C VAL A 36 2.12 7.67 6.58
N ARG A 37 2.69 8.64 5.88
CA ARG A 37 1.98 9.86 5.49
C ARG A 37 0.82 9.60 4.54
N ALA A 38 1.03 8.74 3.53
CA ALA A 38 0.00 8.35 2.59
C ALA A 38 -1.11 7.56 3.29
N SER A 39 -0.75 6.64 4.18
CA SER A 39 -1.68 5.88 5.01
C SER A 39 -2.53 6.79 5.90
N ALA A 40 -1.93 7.80 6.52
CA ALA A 40 -2.66 8.78 7.33
C ALA A 40 -3.67 9.58 6.51
N ARG A 41 -3.31 10.00 5.29
CA ARG A 41 -4.23 10.68 4.37
C ARG A 41 -5.40 9.79 3.97
N PHE A 42 -5.14 8.56 3.59
CA PHE A 42 -6.18 7.59 3.27
C PHE A 42 -7.10 7.33 4.45
N ARG A 43 -6.54 7.17 5.64
CA ARG A 43 -7.32 6.95 6.87
C ARG A 43 -8.31 8.11 7.10
N GLN A 44 -7.86 9.34 6.94
CA GLN A 44 -8.71 10.52 7.12
C GLN A 44 -9.89 10.53 6.15
N HIS A 45 -9.64 10.30 4.87
CA HIS A 45 -10.69 10.22 3.85
C HIS A 45 -11.65 9.06 4.09
N ILE A 46 -11.12 7.90 4.46
CA ILE A 46 -11.93 6.70 4.68
C ILE A 46 -12.80 6.83 5.92
N LEU A 47 -12.28 7.42 7.00
CA LEU A 47 -13.08 7.66 8.21
C LEU A 47 -14.26 8.57 7.93
N GLN A 48 -14.10 9.60 7.11
CA GLN A 48 -15.20 10.46 6.67
C GLN A 48 -16.28 9.66 5.93
N GLN A 49 -15.88 8.74 5.06
CA GLN A 49 -16.84 7.90 4.33
C GLN A 49 -17.52 6.87 5.22
N ILE A 50 -16.82 6.30 6.18
CA ILE A 50 -17.39 5.39 7.19
C ILE A 50 -18.44 6.11 8.04
N GLU A 51 -18.17 7.33 8.44
CA GLU A 51 -19.14 8.16 9.17
C GLU A 51 -20.42 8.39 8.34
N ARG A 52 -20.29 8.63 7.04
CA ARG A 52 -21.45 8.71 6.12
C ARG A 52 -22.23 7.40 6.06
N ILE A 53 -21.54 6.27 6.01
CA ILE A 53 -22.18 4.95 6.02
C ILE A 53 -22.97 4.74 7.31
N ASN A 54 -22.42 5.12 8.45
CA ASN A 54 -23.08 5.02 9.74
C ASN A 54 -24.35 5.86 9.84
N THR A 55 -24.43 6.95 9.08
CA THR A 55 -25.63 7.80 8.98
C THR A 55 -26.60 7.33 7.88
N GLY A 56 -26.37 6.19 7.26
CA GLY A 56 -27.24 5.61 6.22
C GLY A 56 -26.96 6.14 4.82
N GLN A 57 -25.91 6.94 4.62
CA GLN A 57 -25.52 7.45 3.31
C GLN A 57 -24.53 6.52 2.63
N GLN A 58 -24.48 6.57 1.30
CA GLN A 58 -23.51 5.79 0.52
C GLN A 58 -22.17 6.52 0.41
N VAL A 59 -21.11 5.78 0.04
CA VAL A 59 -19.81 6.34 -0.24
C VAL A 59 -19.90 7.34 -1.42
N GLU A 60 -19.26 8.49 -1.28
CA GLU A 60 -19.27 9.53 -2.30
C GLU A 60 -18.60 9.09 -3.60
N ARG A 61 -19.19 9.49 -4.73
CA ARG A 61 -18.60 9.27 -6.05
C ARG A 61 -17.22 9.94 -6.19
N ARG A 62 -17.02 11.09 -5.57
CA ARG A 62 -15.73 11.80 -5.54
C ARG A 62 -14.66 10.98 -4.86
N HIS A 63 -14.98 10.31 -3.77
CA HIS A 63 -14.08 9.43 -3.05
C HIS A 63 -13.67 8.22 -3.90
N LYS A 64 -14.61 7.60 -4.61
CA LYS A 64 -14.34 6.50 -5.53
C LYS A 64 -13.40 6.93 -6.65
N LYS A 65 -13.60 8.11 -7.25
CA LYS A 65 -12.68 8.67 -8.26
C LYS A 65 -11.30 8.94 -7.70
N TYR A 66 -11.23 9.50 -6.49
CA TYR A 66 -9.98 9.76 -5.80
C TYR A 66 -9.19 8.47 -5.60
N LEU A 67 -9.82 7.42 -5.08
CA LEU A 67 -9.19 6.11 -4.91
C LEU A 67 -8.73 5.52 -6.25
N SER A 68 -9.56 5.59 -7.27
CA SER A 68 -9.21 5.07 -8.60
C SER A 68 -7.95 5.72 -9.17
N ARG A 69 -7.72 7.00 -8.89
CA ARG A 69 -6.50 7.70 -9.30
C ARG A 69 -5.30 7.35 -8.44
N GLN A 70 -5.47 7.37 -7.13
CA GLN A 70 -4.37 7.19 -6.18
C GLN A 70 -3.87 5.75 -6.14
N LEU A 71 -4.76 4.79 -6.20
CA LEU A 71 -4.42 3.38 -6.10
C LEU A 71 -3.80 2.79 -7.37
N THR A 72 -3.73 3.55 -8.47
CA THR A 72 -2.96 3.15 -9.65
C THR A 72 -1.46 3.12 -9.41
N ARG A 73 -0.99 3.81 -8.38
CA ARG A 73 0.41 3.79 -7.95
C ARG A 73 0.61 2.71 -6.89
N THR A 74 1.61 1.85 -7.09
CA THR A 74 1.90 0.73 -6.19
C THR A 74 2.20 1.19 -4.75
N GLY A 75 2.94 2.27 -4.59
CA GLY A 75 3.24 2.84 -3.27
C GLY A 75 1.98 3.27 -2.51
N ASN A 76 1.01 3.87 -3.18
CA ASN A 76 -0.26 4.25 -2.59
C ASN A 76 -1.12 3.03 -2.29
N MET A 77 -1.07 1.98 -3.12
CA MET A 77 -1.78 0.73 -2.88
C MET A 77 -1.28 0.03 -1.62
N ILE A 78 0.04 0.02 -1.40
CA ILE A 78 0.65 -0.53 -0.18
C ILE A 78 0.19 0.25 1.06
N ALA A 79 0.16 1.57 0.98
CA ALA A 79 -0.32 2.43 2.07
C ALA A 79 -1.81 2.19 2.37
N PHE A 80 -2.62 2.02 1.35
CA PHE A 80 -4.03 1.71 1.46
C PHE A 80 -4.26 0.34 2.09
N ASP A 81 -3.51 -0.69 1.67
CA ASP A 81 -3.56 -2.02 2.26
C ASP A 81 -3.23 -1.99 3.76
N LYS A 82 -2.17 -1.29 4.13
CA LYS A 82 -1.78 -1.13 5.53
C LYS A 82 -2.88 -0.47 6.36
N MET A 83 -3.50 0.56 5.81
CA MET A 83 -4.60 1.26 6.46
C MET A 83 -5.83 0.36 6.62
N LEU A 84 -6.19 -0.41 5.58
CA LEU A 84 -7.29 -1.38 5.64
C LEU A 84 -7.04 -2.47 6.67
N GLU A 85 -5.81 -2.96 6.77
CA GLU A 85 -5.42 -3.94 7.76
C GLU A 85 -5.65 -3.43 9.18
N ASP A 86 -5.25 -2.19 9.46
CA ASP A 86 -5.50 -1.54 10.75
C ASP A 86 -7.00 -1.37 11.01
N LEU A 87 -7.76 -0.95 10.01
CA LEU A 87 -9.20 -0.78 10.12
C LEU A 87 -9.92 -2.11 10.40
N TYR A 88 -9.51 -3.19 9.75
CA TYR A 88 -10.06 -4.53 10.01
C TYR A 88 -9.78 -5.03 11.40
N ARG A 89 -8.64 -4.64 12.00
CA ARG A 89 -8.33 -4.99 13.39
C ARG A 89 -9.21 -4.22 14.38
N GLU A 90 -9.43 -2.93 14.12
CA GLU A 90 -10.20 -2.07 15.00
C GLU A 90 -11.71 -2.30 14.86
N GLU A 91 -12.22 -2.29 13.63
CA GLU A 91 -13.65 -2.39 13.34
C GLU A 91 -13.92 -3.19 12.06
N PRO A 92 -13.95 -4.53 12.15
CA PRO A 92 -14.09 -5.37 10.96
C PRO A 92 -15.42 -5.19 10.23
N ARG A 93 -16.50 -4.89 10.93
CA ARG A 93 -17.83 -4.70 10.34
C ARG A 93 -17.87 -3.47 9.44
N GLN A 94 -17.33 -2.33 9.89
CA GLN A 94 -17.27 -1.10 9.13
C GLN A 94 -16.36 -1.23 7.92
N ALA A 95 -15.21 -1.89 8.08
CA ALA A 95 -14.28 -2.15 6.99
C ALA A 95 -14.91 -2.98 5.88
N THR A 96 -15.63 -4.04 6.23
CA THR A 96 -16.33 -4.91 5.27
C THR A 96 -17.39 -4.12 4.51
N GLU A 97 -18.21 -3.34 5.20
CA GLU A 97 -19.26 -2.52 4.58
C GLU A 97 -18.67 -1.46 3.64
N TYR A 98 -17.60 -0.78 4.06
CA TYR A 98 -16.90 0.16 3.22
C TYR A 98 -16.37 -0.47 1.93
N LEU A 99 -15.71 -1.62 2.03
CA LEU A 99 -15.16 -2.32 0.87
C LEU A 99 -16.27 -2.84 -0.06
N SER A 100 -17.40 -3.25 0.48
CA SER A 100 -18.53 -3.72 -0.34
C SER A 100 -19.06 -2.64 -1.30
N GLN A 101 -18.94 -1.37 -0.93
CA GLN A 101 -19.36 -0.24 -1.75
C GLN A 101 -18.32 0.17 -2.81
N LEU A 102 -17.09 -0.35 -2.73
CA LEU A 102 -16.01 -0.03 -3.66
C LEU A 102 -15.91 -0.97 -4.87
N GLY A 103 -16.95 -1.74 -5.16
CA GLY A 103 -16.93 -2.74 -6.24
C GLY A 103 -16.48 -2.20 -7.60
N GLY A 104 -16.96 -1.01 -8.02
CA GLY A 104 -16.55 -0.37 -9.26
C GLY A 104 -15.08 0.02 -9.30
N VAL A 105 -14.54 0.50 -8.19
CA VAL A 105 -13.12 0.82 -8.04
C VAL A 105 -12.27 -0.45 -8.17
N ILE A 106 -12.70 -1.54 -7.56
CA ILE A 106 -12.01 -2.83 -7.60
C ILE A 106 -11.93 -3.35 -9.03
N VAL A 107 -13.03 -3.29 -9.79
CA VAL A 107 -13.05 -3.69 -11.21
C VAL A 107 -12.10 -2.84 -12.04
N TYR A 108 -12.14 -1.53 -11.88
CA TYR A 108 -11.22 -0.62 -12.58
C TYR A 108 -9.76 -0.94 -12.27
N LEU A 109 -9.41 -1.16 -11.02
CA LEU A 109 -8.04 -1.49 -10.60
C LEU A 109 -7.61 -2.86 -11.10
N THR A 110 -8.51 -3.83 -11.17
CA THR A 110 -8.21 -5.15 -11.73
C THR A 110 -7.76 -5.04 -13.19
N ILE A 111 -8.47 -4.24 -13.99
CA ILE A 111 -8.10 -3.99 -15.39
C ILE A 111 -6.77 -3.23 -15.48
N ARG A 112 -6.60 -2.22 -14.66
CA ARG A 112 -5.40 -1.36 -14.66
C ARG A 112 -4.14 -2.13 -14.26
N TYR A 113 -4.20 -2.92 -13.20
CA TYR A 113 -3.07 -3.73 -12.73
C TYR A 113 -2.76 -4.91 -13.63
N GLY A 114 -3.73 -5.46 -14.33
CA GLY A 114 -3.50 -6.50 -15.34
C GLY A 114 -2.63 -6.05 -16.53
N ARG A 115 -2.47 -4.74 -16.73
CA ARG A 115 -1.62 -4.16 -17.76
C ARG A 115 -0.22 -3.79 -17.28
N LYS A 116 0.06 -3.92 -15.98
CA LYS A 116 1.36 -3.58 -15.37
C LYS A 116 2.33 -4.75 -15.42
N ASP A 117 3.58 -4.48 -15.04
CA ASP A 117 4.63 -5.50 -14.90
C ASP A 117 4.22 -6.63 -13.95
N ARG A 118 4.84 -7.81 -14.16
CA ARG A 118 4.47 -9.05 -13.44
C ARG A 118 4.41 -8.94 -11.93
N ILE A 119 5.36 -8.21 -11.32
CA ILE A 119 5.43 -8.07 -9.85
C ILE A 119 4.27 -7.22 -9.33
N GLU A 120 4.00 -6.08 -9.98
CA GLU A 120 2.90 -5.19 -9.60
C GLU A 120 1.55 -5.81 -9.90
N ALA A 121 1.42 -6.53 -11.02
CA ALA A 121 0.19 -7.23 -11.37
C ALA A 121 -0.17 -8.33 -10.36
N ALA A 122 0.83 -8.99 -9.76
CA ALA A 122 0.61 -10.02 -8.75
C ALA A 122 0.16 -9.47 -7.40
N TYR A 123 0.51 -8.22 -7.09
CA TYR A 123 0.17 -7.59 -5.81
C TYR A 123 -1.33 -7.37 -5.64
N PHE A 124 -2.01 -6.96 -6.69
CA PHE A 124 -3.44 -6.68 -6.63
C PHE A 124 -4.30 -7.92 -6.39
N PRO A 125 -4.09 -9.07 -7.08
CA PRO A 125 -4.76 -10.31 -6.75
C PRO A 125 -4.53 -10.78 -5.32
N TYR A 126 -3.34 -10.53 -4.78
CA TYR A 126 -3.03 -10.80 -3.38
C TYR A 126 -3.95 -10.04 -2.43
N ILE A 127 -4.17 -8.74 -2.66
CA ILE A 127 -5.07 -7.91 -1.85
C ILE A 127 -6.52 -8.41 -1.96
N ILE A 128 -6.97 -8.72 -3.15
CA ILE A 128 -8.33 -9.24 -3.38
C ILE A 128 -8.57 -10.52 -2.58
N LYS A 129 -7.62 -11.43 -2.60
CA LYS A 129 -7.68 -12.69 -1.84
C LYS A 129 -7.65 -12.43 -0.33
N LYS A 130 -6.77 -11.54 0.12
CA LYS A 130 -6.60 -11.19 1.54
C LYS A 130 -7.88 -10.67 2.17
N TYR A 131 -8.63 -9.83 1.45
CA TYR A 131 -9.83 -9.18 1.96
C TYR A 131 -11.13 -9.83 1.45
N HIS A 132 -11.05 -10.94 0.71
CA HIS A 132 -12.20 -11.64 0.14
C HIS A 132 -13.16 -10.73 -0.66
N LEU A 133 -12.60 -9.78 -1.40
CA LEU A 133 -13.36 -8.73 -2.07
C LEU A 133 -14.29 -9.23 -3.17
N ILE A 134 -13.99 -10.39 -3.74
CA ILE A 134 -14.79 -11.01 -4.82
C ILE A 134 -15.70 -12.11 -4.30
N GLU A 135 -15.26 -12.88 -3.30
CA GLU A 135 -16.02 -14.03 -2.77
C GLU A 135 -17.32 -13.64 -2.09
N ASN A 136 -17.40 -12.44 -1.55
CA ASN A 136 -18.58 -11.94 -0.83
C ASN A 136 -19.62 -11.27 -1.74
N ARG A 137 -19.48 -11.36 -3.06
CA ARG A 137 -20.51 -10.85 -3.96
C ARG A 137 -21.63 -11.90 -4.13
N PRO A 138 -22.87 -11.56 -3.78
CA PRO A 138 -23.98 -12.41 -4.18
C PRO A 138 -24.05 -12.41 -5.71
N PHE A 139 -23.98 -13.58 -6.26
CA PHE A 139 -24.22 -13.78 -7.69
C PHE A 139 -25.68 -13.58 -8.01
#